data_a628d21f867248461104e9d93fb8a596
#
_entry.id   a628d21f867248461104e9d93fb8a596
#
_cell.length_a   1.000
_cell.length_b   1.000
_cell.length_c   1.000
_cell.angle_alpha   90.00
_cell.angle_beta   90.00
_cell.angle_gamma   90.00
#
_symmetry.space_group_name_H-M   'P 1'
#
loop_
_entity.id
_entity.type
_entity.pdbx_description
1 polymer ?
#
loop_
_entity_poly.entity_id
_entity_poly.type
_entity_poly.pdbx_seq_one_letter_code
_entity_poly.pdbx_strand_id
1 'polypeptide(L)'
;MLDAPREQFNAALQAFQAGQYAQAEDGFKAFMAANPAHRLTPDAIFYVGETYFQRSRPREAAEQYLKVTTDFSKSSRAPESMVRLGQTLATLGNPQEACATLAEFGKRYPSASVAVRRLAEREIARDHC
;
A
#
# COMPACT_ATOMS: atom_id res chain seq x y z
N MET A 1 -23.29 -13.31 15.54
CA MET A 1 -22.61 -12.18 16.17
C MET A 1 -21.71 -11.50 15.15
N LEU A 2 -21.74 -10.19 15.09
CA LEU A 2 -20.98 -9.42 14.14
C LEU A 2 -19.51 -9.32 14.57
N ASP A 3 -18.60 -9.37 13.58
CA ASP A 3 -17.16 -9.19 13.83
C ASP A 3 -16.85 -7.70 13.83
N ALA A 4 -16.73 -7.10 15.02
CA ALA A 4 -16.54 -5.66 15.19
C ALA A 4 -15.26 -5.14 14.51
N PRO A 5 -14.08 -5.82 14.59
CA PRO A 5 -12.90 -5.38 13.86
C PRO A 5 -13.10 -5.36 12.34
N ARG A 6 -13.72 -6.41 11.79
CA ARG A 6 -14.01 -6.46 10.35
C ARG A 6 -14.98 -5.36 9.94
N GLU A 7 -15.98 -5.08 10.74
CA GLU A 7 -16.94 -4.00 10.45
C GLU A 7 -16.24 -2.64 10.47
N GLN A 8 -15.37 -2.42 11.43
CA GLN A 8 -14.60 -1.18 11.53
C GLN A 8 -13.71 -1.00 10.30
N PHE A 9 -13.02 -2.07 9.89
CA PHE A 9 -12.21 -2.06 8.67
C PHE A 9 -13.06 -1.77 7.43
N ASN A 10 -14.21 -2.45 7.31
CA ASN A 10 -15.08 -2.29 6.13
C ASN A 10 -15.66 -0.88 6.05
N ALA A 11 -15.98 -0.24 7.18
CA ALA A 11 -16.46 1.14 7.19
C ALA A 11 -15.38 2.09 6.65
N ALA A 12 -14.13 1.90 7.06
CA ALA A 12 -13.02 2.69 6.54
C ALA A 12 -12.81 2.45 5.04
N LEU A 13 -12.94 1.20 4.59
CA LEU A 13 -12.81 0.86 3.18
C LEU A 13 -13.92 1.51 2.34
N GLN A 14 -15.15 1.53 2.84
CA GLN A 14 -16.25 2.22 2.18
C GLN A 14 -15.98 3.71 2.04
N ALA A 15 -15.44 4.34 3.09
CA ALA A 15 -15.05 5.76 3.01
C ALA A 15 -13.99 5.97 1.94
N PHE A 16 -12.99 5.07 1.85
CA PHE A 16 -11.97 5.13 0.81
C PHE A 16 -12.61 5.04 -0.59
N GLN A 17 -13.49 4.07 -0.79
CA GLN A 17 -14.15 3.86 -2.09
C GLN A 17 -15.05 5.02 -2.48
N ALA A 18 -15.56 5.76 -1.48
CA ALA A 18 -16.38 6.95 -1.72
C ALA A 18 -15.54 8.22 -1.93
N GLY A 19 -14.21 8.11 -1.93
CA GLY A 19 -13.33 9.25 -2.09
C GLY A 19 -13.15 10.10 -0.85
N GLN A 20 -13.62 9.61 0.30
CA GLN A 20 -13.51 10.31 1.59
C GLN A 20 -12.20 9.90 2.26
N TYR A 21 -11.07 10.37 1.70
CA TYR A 21 -9.76 9.84 2.04
C TYR A 21 -9.33 10.18 3.47
N ALA A 22 -9.57 11.40 3.93
CA ALA A 22 -9.23 11.77 5.32
C ALA A 22 -10.02 10.94 6.32
N GLN A 23 -11.31 10.72 6.07
CA GLN A 23 -12.16 9.89 6.91
C GLN A 23 -11.69 8.43 6.88
N ALA A 24 -11.31 7.93 5.70
CA ALA A 24 -10.78 6.57 5.57
C ALA A 24 -9.48 6.41 6.36
N GLU A 25 -8.57 7.37 6.27
CA GLU A 25 -7.33 7.35 7.05
C GLU A 25 -7.63 7.23 8.55
N ASP A 26 -8.53 8.08 9.07
CA ASP A 26 -8.91 8.05 10.48
C ASP A 26 -9.49 6.69 10.87
N GLY A 27 -10.35 6.14 10.02
CA GLY A 27 -10.98 4.85 10.25
C GLY A 27 -9.99 3.69 10.31
N PHE A 28 -9.03 3.64 9.37
CA PHE A 28 -8.02 2.60 9.37
C PHE A 28 -7.07 2.73 10.57
N LYS A 29 -6.69 3.95 10.94
CA LYS A 29 -5.85 4.18 12.11
C LYS A 29 -6.56 3.79 13.40
N ALA A 30 -7.84 4.11 13.52
CA ALA A 30 -8.65 3.70 14.68
C ALA A 30 -8.75 2.17 14.74
N PHE A 31 -8.94 1.51 13.59
CA PHE A 31 -8.95 0.05 13.51
C PHE A 31 -7.63 -0.53 14.03
N MET A 32 -6.51 0.00 13.60
CA MET A 32 -5.19 -0.50 14.02
C MET A 32 -4.93 -0.26 15.50
N ALA A 33 -5.37 0.89 16.03
CA ALA A 33 -5.21 1.20 17.45
C ALA A 33 -6.02 0.24 18.34
N ALA A 34 -7.22 -0.12 17.89
CA ALA A 34 -8.08 -1.04 18.62
C ALA A 34 -7.69 -2.50 18.45
N ASN A 35 -6.99 -2.85 17.36
CA ASN A 35 -6.68 -4.23 16.99
C ASN A 35 -5.22 -4.34 16.50
N PRO A 36 -4.21 -4.16 17.39
CA PRO A 36 -2.82 -3.96 16.96
C PRO A 36 -2.17 -5.15 16.25
N ALA A 37 -2.71 -6.36 16.40
CA ALA A 37 -2.14 -7.56 15.78
C ALA A 37 -3.17 -8.34 14.97
N HIS A 38 -4.07 -7.63 14.31
CA HIS A 38 -5.12 -8.26 13.50
C HIS A 38 -4.56 -8.70 12.14
N ARG A 39 -5.15 -9.76 11.55
CA ARG A 39 -4.74 -10.23 10.22
C ARG A 39 -4.96 -9.19 9.12
N LEU A 40 -5.84 -8.23 9.34
CA LEU A 40 -6.09 -7.14 8.40
C LEU A 40 -5.20 -5.91 8.63
N THR A 41 -4.28 -5.97 9.61
CA THR A 41 -3.36 -4.84 9.87
C THR A 41 -2.55 -4.45 8.63
N PRO A 42 -1.91 -5.39 7.88
CA PRO A 42 -1.18 -4.96 6.68
C PRO A 42 -2.09 -4.35 5.62
N ASP A 43 -3.33 -4.84 5.48
CA ASP A 43 -4.30 -4.21 4.58
C ASP A 43 -4.63 -2.79 5.02
N ALA A 44 -4.80 -2.55 6.31
CA ALA A 44 -5.10 -1.22 6.83
C ALA A 44 -3.94 -0.26 6.57
N ILE A 45 -2.71 -0.68 6.79
CA ILE A 45 -1.52 0.13 6.51
C ILE A 45 -1.45 0.47 5.01
N PHE A 46 -1.67 -0.53 4.16
CA PHE A 46 -1.69 -0.33 2.72
C PHE A 46 -2.71 0.73 2.32
N TYR A 47 -3.94 0.65 2.84
CA TYR A 47 -4.98 1.62 2.50
C TYR A 47 -4.71 3.01 3.08
N VAL A 48 -4.07 3.13 4.24
CA VAL A 48 -3.60 4.44 4.70
C VAL A 48 -2.64 5.04 3.68
N GLY A 49 -1.71 4.22 3.17
CA GLY A 49 -0.82 4.63 2.08
C GLY A 49 -1.58 5.09 0.85
N GLU A 50 -2.62 4.35 0.46
CA GLU A 50 -3.47 4.69 -0.69
C GLU A 50 -4.20 6.01 -0.47
N THR A 51 -4.66 6.31 0.76
CA THR A 51 -5.29 7.61 1.04
C THR A 51 -4.32 8.76 0.84
N TYR A 52 -3.08 8.60 1.28
CA TYR A 52 -2.03 9.61 1.07
C TYR A 52 -1.70 9.76 -0.41
N PHE A 53 -1.58 8.63 -1.11
CA PHE A 53 -1.29 8.65 -2.55
C PHE A 53 -2.35 9.44 -3.31
N GLN A 54 -3.64 9.19 -3.01
CA GLN A 54 -4.75 9.88 -3.67
C GLN A 54 -4.81 11.37 -3.34
N ARG A 55 -4.27 11.76 -2.19
CA ARG A 55 -4.24 13.18 -1.78
C ARG A 55 -2.94 13.88 -2.17
N SER A 56 -2.15 13.27 -3.06
CA SER A 56 -0.87 13.82 -3.53
C SER A 56 0.11 14.08 -2.38
N ARG A 57 0.19 13.12 -1.46
CA ARG A 57 1.13 13.13 -0.33
C ARG A 57 2.07 11.93 -0.46
N PRO A 58 2.98 11.95 -1.47
CA PRO A 58 3.77 10.77 -1.80
C PRO A 58 4.76 10.35 -0.70
N ARG A 59 5.27 11.31 0.08
CA ARG A 59 6.21 10.97 1.16
C ARG A 59 5.53 10.12 2.22
N GLU A 60 4.36 10.54 2.68
CA GLU A 60 3.60 9.79 3.67
C GLU A 60 3.14 8.45 3.11
N ALA A 61 2.73 8.44 1.82
CA ALA A 61 2.34 7.20 1.16
C ALA A 61 3.52 6.21 1.14
N ALA A 62 4.71 6.67 0.75
CA ALA A 62 5.90 5.82 0.68
C ALA A 62 6.22 5.19 2.05
N GLU A 63 6.09 5.96 3.13
CA GLU A 63 6.33 5.43 4.48
C GLU A 63 5.40 4.26 4.80
N GLN A 64 4.12 4.36 4.43
CA GLN A 64 3.15 3.29 4.69
C GLN A 64 3.43 2.06 3.84
N TYR A 65 3.70 2.24 2.56
CA TYR A 65 4.03 1.11 1.68
C TYR A 65 5.30 0.40 2.15
N LEU A 66 6.32 1.18 2.55
CA LEU A 66 7.56 0.61 3.07
C LEU A 66 7.29 -0.23 4.33
N LYS A 67 6.43 0.26 5.21
CA LYS A 67 6.08 -0.46 6.44
C LYS A 67 5.46 -1.82 6.12
N VAL A 68 4.58 -1.90 5.12
CA VAL A 68 4.02 -3.19 4.70
C VAL A 68 5.12 -4.14 4.21
N THR A 69 6.03 -3.64 3.38
CA THR A 69 7.07 -4.49 2.77
C THR A 69 8.15 -4.92 3.77
N THR A 70 8.39 -4.15 4.84
CA THR A 70 9.37 -4.52 5.86
C THR A 70 8.77 -5.34 6.99
N ASP A 71 7.65 -4.92 7.55
CA ASP A 71 7.06 -5.54 8.74
C ASP A 71 6.10 -6.68 8.39
N PHE A 72 5.56 -6.69 7.18
CA PHE A 72 4.56 -7.66 6.74
C PHE A 72 4.90 -8.20 5.35
N SER A 73 6.17 -8.54 5.13
CA SER A 73 6.69 -8.93 3.82
C SER A 73 6.02 -10.18 3.22
N LYS A 74 5.37 -10.99 4.06
CA LYS A 74 4.66 -12.20 3.61
C LYS A 74 3.16 -12.00 3.46
N SER A 75 2.65 -10.80 3.71
CA SER A 75 1.23 -10.54 3.56
C SER A 75 0.84 -10.47 2.09
N SER A 76 -0.44 -10.70 1.81
CA SER A 76 -0.96 -10.61 0.45
C SER A 76 -0.89 -9.18 -0.11
N ARG A 77 -0.73 -8.18 0.75
CA ARG A 77 -0.60 -6.77 0.33
C ARG A 77 0.83 -6.33 0.06
N ALA A 78 1.82 -7.14 0.46
CA ALA A 78 3.22 -6.77 0.31
C ALA A 78 3.65 -6.59 -1.16
N PRO A 79 3.26 -7.47 -2.11
CA PRO A 79 3.67 -7.28 -3.50
C PRO A 79 3.17 -5.97 -4.10
N GLU A 80 1.89 -5.66 -3.94
CA GLU A 80 1.32 -4.41 -4.45
C GLU A 80 1.92 -3.20 -3.75
N SER A 81 2.16 -3.29 -2.44
CA SER A 81 2.79 -2.22 -1.67
C SER A 81 4.18 -1.90 -2.21
N MET A 82 4.95 -2.91 -2.61
CA MET A 82 6.28 -2.69 -3.16
C MET A 82 6.23 -1.98 -4.52
N VAL A 83 5.29 -2.33 -5.37
CA VAL A 83 5.11 -1.63 -6.65
C VAL A 83 4.68 -0.18 -6.42
N ARG A 84 3.74 0.04 -5.48
CA ARG A 84 3.30 1.40 -5.12
C ARG A 84 4.46 2.21 -4.54
N LEU A 85 5.31 1.57 -3.74
CA LEU A 85 6.51 2.22 -3.22
C LEU A 85 7.41 2.71 -4.36
N GLY A 86 7.67 1.85 -5.34
CA GLY A 86 8.43 2.24 -6.53
C GLY A 86 7.80 3.44 -7.23
N GLN A 87 6.48 3.41 -7.42
CA GLN A 87 5.74 4.48 -8.06
C GLN A 87 5.87 5.80 -7.29
N THR A 88 5.74 5.74 -5.96
CA THR A 88 5.85 6.96 -5.13
C THR A 88 7.27 7.50 -5.08
N LEU A 89 8.28 6.63 -5.10
CA LEU A 89 9.68 7.07 -5.16
C LEU A 89 9.97 7.82 -6.47
N ALA A 90 9.43 7.35 -7.58
CA ALA A 90 9.55 8.05 -8.86
C ALA A 90 8.86 9.43 -8.78
N THR A 91 7.68 9.49 -8.19
CA THR A 91 6.95 10.75 -8.00
C THR A 91 7.75 11.74 -7.14
N LEU A 92 8.50 11.22 -6.16
CA LEU A 92 9.35 12.04 -5.29
C LEU A 92 10.65 12.49 -5.97
N GLY A 93 10.88 12.09 -7.22
CA GLY A 93 12.08 12.47 -7.95
C GLY A 93 13.29 11.58 -7.69
N ASN A 94 13.06 10.35 -7.23
CA ASN A 94 14.11 9.37 -6.92
C ASN A 94 14.04 8.19 -7.88
N PRO A 95 14.36 8.37 -9.18
CA PRO A 95 14.18 7.32 -10.18
C PRO A 95 15.09 6.11 -9.96
N GLN A 96 16.31 6.32 -9.46
CA GLN A 96 17.22 5.20 -9.20
C GLN A 96 16.68 4.29 -8.11
N GLU A 97 16.17 4.87 -7.02
CA GLU A 97 15.56 4.10 -5.94
C GLU A 97 14.27 3.43 -6.39
N ALA A 98 13.49 4.11 -7.23
CA ALA A 98 12.27 3.53 -7.81
C ALA A 98 12.63 2.28 -8.63
N CYS A 99 13.61 2.37 -9.50
CA CYS A 99 14.04 1.23 -10.32
C CYS A 99 14.58 0.08 -9.48
N ALA A 100 15.37 0.40 -8.44
CA ALA A 100 15.89 -0.62 -7.52
C ALA A 100 14.76 -1.34 -6.78
N THR A 101 13.74 -0.60 -6.34
CA THR A 101 12.58 -1.16 -5.66
C THR A 101 11.78 -2.08 -6.57
N LEU A 102 11.58 -1.68 -7.83
CA LEU A 102 10.85 -2.49 -8.80
C LEU A 102 11.64 -3.75 -9.19
N ALA A 103 12.96 -3.67 -9.25
CA ALA A 103 13.81 -4.84 -9.45
C ALA A 103 13.70 -5.83 -8.28
N GLU A 104 13.69 -5.30 -7.06
CA GLU A 104 13.52 -6.11 -5.85
C GLU A 104 12.15 -6.79 -5.81
N PHE A 105 11.11 -6.08 -6.27
CA PHE A 105 9.78 -6.68 -6.41
C PHE A 105 9.83 -7.96 -7.25
N GLY A 106 10.50 -7.90 -8.39
CA GLY A 106 10.60 -9.06 -9.29
C GLY A 106 11.30 -10.25 -8.65
N LYS A 107 12.31 -9.98 -7.82
CA LYS A 107 13.04 -11.03 -7.11
C LYS A 107 12.25 -11.60 -5.94
N ARG A 108 11.59 -10.75 -5.18
CA ARG A 108 10.89 -11.16 -3.95
C ARG A 108 9.54 -11.78 -4.20
N TYR A 109 8.82 -11.31 -5.21
CA TYR A 109 7.44 -11.68 -5.45
C TYR A 109 7.21 -12.19 -6.88
N PRO A 110 7.96 -13.23 -7.30
CA PRO A 110 7.82 -13.75 -8.68
C PRO A 110 6.43 -14.34 -8.95
N SER A 111 5.70 -14.72 -7.88
CA SER A 111 4.36 -15.29 -8.00
C SER A 111 3.25 -14.27 -7.75
N ALA A 112 3.55 -12.99 -7.79
CA ALA A 112 2.53 -11.94 -7.65
C ALA A 112 1.46 -12.09 -8.72
N SER A 113 0.26 -11.56 -8.45
CA SER A 113 -0.85 -11.62 -9.41
C SER A 113 -0.47 -10.95 -10.73
N VAL A 114 -1.14 -11.37 -11.81
CA VAL A 114 -0.93 -10.77 -13.14
C VAL A 114 -1.16 -9.27 -13.09
N ALA A 115 -2.20 -8.82 -12.37
CA ALA A 115 -2.52 -7.40 -12.27
C ALA A 115 -1.36 -6.61 -11.63
N VAL A 116 -0.79 -7.13 -10.54
CA VAL A 116 0.32 -6.47 -9.84
C VAL A 116 1.58 -6.50 -10.69
N ARG A 117 1.87 -7.62 -11.36
CA ARG A 117 3.03 -7.70 -12.26
C ARG A 117 2.93 -6.71 -13.43
N ARG A 118 1.74 -6.55 -13.99
CA ARG A 118 1.51 -5.58 -15.06
C ARG A 118 1.69 -4.15 -14.59
N LEU A 119 1.26 -3.85 -13.36
CA LEU A 119 1.48 -2.55 -12.77
C LEU A 119 2.98 -2.26 -12.65
N ALA A 120 3.76 -3.26 -12.18
CA ALA A 120 5.21 -3.14 -12.09
C ALA A 120 5.84 -2.90 -13.47
N GLU A 121 5.42 -3.67 -14.47
CA GLU A 121 5.95 -3.54 -15.84
C GLU A 121 5.71 -2.13 -16.40
N ARG A 122 4.52 -1.57 -16.17
CA ARG A 122 4.19 -0.21 -16.60
C ARG A 122 5.09 0.82 -15.92
N GLU A 123 5.33 0.65 -14.62
CA GLU A 123 6.20 1.58 -13.89
C GLU A 123 7.65 1.46 -14.34
N ILE A 124 8.14 0.25 -14.60
CA ILE A 124 9.49 0.02 -15.11
C ILE A 124 9.67 0.76 -16.44
N ALA A 125 8.70 0.62 -17.35
CA ALA A 125 8.73 1.29 -18.65
C ALA A 125 8.67 2.82 -18.49
N ARG A 126 7.79 3.31 -17.63
CA ARG A 126 7.59 4.74 -17.38
C ARG A 126 8.86 5.38 -16.81
N ASP A 127 9.54 4.68 -15.91
CA ASP A 127 10.72 5.20 -15.22
C ASP A 127 12.02 4.95 -15.98
N HIS A 128 11.93 4.33 -17.16
CA HIS A 128 13.06 3.98 -17.99
C HIS A 128 14.07 3.08 -17.26
N CYS A 129 13.54 2.18 -16.45
CA CYS A 129 14.38 1.17 -15.82
C CYS A 129 14.81 0.15 -16.90
#